data_e8b5aa2282c6630df201742fea194852
#
_entry.id   e8b5aa2282c6630df201742fea194852
#
_cell.length_a   1.000
_cell.length_b   1.000
_cell.length_c   1.000
_cell.angle_alpha   90.00
_cell.angle_beta   90.00
_cell.angle_gamma   90.00
#
_symmetry.space_group_name_H-M   'P 1'
#
loop_
_entity.id
_entity.type
_entity.pdbx_description
1 polymer ?
#
loop_
_entity_poly.entity_id
_entity_poly.type
_entity_poly.pdbx_seq_one_letter_code
_entity_poly.pdbx_strand_id
1 'polypeptide(L)'
;LFMARTTRFHEFARSLTTTLGVEVSLATPDSPTAAHDFDLLILDSDGIRSDRIDQIAKWLDDRGGVPMLVIVDDEALGTLRLPNHAHADFVCPTATPNELKARAQRLMGEEETVTADDVLNIDNLEINLATYQVTLDNEPIDLTLMEYSLLSFLATHPNRAYSREVLLHRVWGFEYCGGT
;
A
#
# COMPACT_ATOMS: atom_id res chain seq x y z
N LEU A 1 -9.39 -0.98 -11.97
CA LEU A 1 -9.03 -2.33 -12.41
C LEU A 1 -8.73 -3.22 -11.19
N PHE A 2 -9.19 -4.47 -11.21
CA PHE A 2 -8.85 -5.46 -10.20
C PHE A 2 -8.05 -6.61 -10.82
N MET A 3 -6.88 -6.92 -10.25
CA MET A 3 -6.01 -8.00 -10.70
C MET A 3 -5.86 -9.07 -9.62
N ALA A 4 -6.18 -10.32 -9.94
CA ALA A 4 -5.99 -11.47 -9.07
C ALA A 4 -5.70 -12.73 -9.87
N ARG A 5 -4.95 -13.67 -9.29
CA ARG A 5 -4.71 -14.99 -9.87
C ARG A 5 -5.82 -16.00 -9.58
N THR A 6 -6.56 -15.78 -8.52
CA THR A 6 -7.58 -16.72 -8.03
C THR A 6 -8.99 -16.13 -8.10
N THR A 7 -9.98 -16.99 -8.21
CA THR A 7 -11.40 -16.61 -8.16
C THR A 7 -11.87 -16.21 -6.75
N ARG A 8 -11.02 -16.40 -5.74
CA ARG A 8 -11.28 -16.06 -4.33
C ARG A 8 -11.81 -14.64 -4.14
N PHE A 9 -11.37 -13.73 -4.99
CA PHE A 9 -11.69 -12.31 -4.89
C PHE A 9 -12.81 -11.83 -5.84
N HIS A 10 -13.49 -12.70 -6.54
CA HIS A 10 -14.64 -12.29 -7.35
C HIS A 10 -15.78 -11.70 -6.50
N GLU A 11 -16.01 -12.26 -5.30
CA GLU A 11 -16.99 -11.70 -4.36
C GLU A 11 -16.51 -10.38 -3.77
N PHE A 12 -15.22 -10.28 -3.47
CA PHE A 12 -14.59 -9.05 -3.02
C PHE A 12 -14.67 -7.96 -4.09
N ALA A 13 -14.33 -8.26 -5.33
CA ALA A 13 -14.47 -7.32 -6.45
C ALA A 13 -15.91 -6.84 -6.64
N ARG A 14 -16.90 -7.72 -6.46
CA ARG A 14 -18.32 -7.32 -6.48
C ARG A 14 -18.68 -6.40 -5.31
N SER A 15 -18.16 -6.67 -4.13
CA SER A 15 -18.38 -5.80 -2.97
C SER A 15 -17.78 -4.41 -3.17
N LEU A 16 -16.65 -4.31 -3.89
CA LEU A 16 -16.05 -3.03 -4.28
C LEU A 16 -17.00 -2.17 -5.10
N THR A 17 -17.66 -2.75 -6.11
CA THR A 17 -18.64 -2.03 -6.94
C THR A 17 -19.74 -1.41 -6.08
N THR A 18 -20.24 -2.16 -5.09
CA THR A 18 -21.31 -1.68 -4.20
C THR A 18 -20.77 -0.68 -3.15
N THR A 19 -19.58 -0.94 -2.59
CA THR A 19 -19.03 -0.16 -1.48
C THR A 19 -18.42 1.16 -1.94
N LEU A 20 -17.72 1.14 -3.07
CA LEU A 20 -17.04 2.31 -3.62
C LEU A 20 -17.89 3.06 -4.65
N GLY A 21 -18.92 2.42 -5.19
CA GLY A 21 -19.71 3.00 -6.28
C GLY A 21 -18.94 3.12 -7.59
N VAL A 22 -17.95 2.24 -7.82
CA VAL A 22 -17.04 2.25 -8.97
C VAL A 22 -17.33 1.10 -9.91
N GLU A 23 -17.01 1.26 -11.18
CA GLU A 23 -17.00 0.17 -12.15
C GLU A 23 -15.72 -0.66 -11.99
N VAL A 24 -15.85 -1.98 -11.90
CA VAL A 24 -14.71 -2.89 -11.68
C VAL A 24 -14.48 -3.76 -12.92
N SER A 25 -13.32 -3.59 -13.54
CA SER A 25 -12.81 -4.48 -14.58
C SER A 25 -11.86 -5.51 -13.99
N LEU A 26 -11.93 -6.76 -14.45
CA LEU A 26 -11.09 -7.86 -13.96
C LEU A 26 -9.97 -8.17 -14.94
N ALA A 27 -8.76 -8.37 -14.42
CA ALA A 27 -7.61 -8.82 -15.20
C ALA A 27 -6.77 -9.85 -14.41
N THR A 28 -5.82 -10.47 -15.09
CA THR A 28 -4.83 -11.32 -14.44
C THR A 28 -3.47 -10.63 -14.39
N PRO A 29 -2.68 -10.85 -13.35
CA PRO A 29 -1.35 -10.25 -13.23
C PRO A 29 -0.40 -10.65 -14.38
N ASP A 30 -0.66 -11.76 -15.03
CA ASP A 30 0.17 -12.28 -16.12
C ASP A 30 -0.16 -11.62 -17.49
N SER A 31 -1.33 -10.97 -17.60
CA SER A 31 -1.78 -10.29 -18.82
C SER A 31 -2.47 -8.96 -18.52
N PRO A 32 -1.74 -7.95 -18.05
CA PRO A 32 -2.31 -6.65 -17.67
C PRO A 32 -2.77 -5.81 -18.87
N THR A 33 -2.39 -6.19 -20.08
CA THR A 33 -2.56 -5.40 -21.31
C THR A 33 -4.00 -5.29 -21.82
N ALA A 34 -4.94 -6.05 -21.27
CA ALA A 34 -6.33 -6.08 -21.71
C ALA A 34 -7.23 -5.00 -21.07
N ALA A 35 -6.69 -4.19 -20.17
CA ALA A 35 -7.46 -3.19 -19.46
C ALA A 35 -7.51 -1.87 -20.24
N HIS A 36 -8.74 -1.34 -20.43
CA HIS A 36 -8.98 0.04 -20.83
C HIS A 36 -8.46 1.02 -19.77
N ASP A 37 -8.67 2.31 -19.94
CA ASP A 37 -8.32 3.31 -18.94
C ASP A 37 -9.02 3.03 -17.60
N PHE A 38 -8.30 3.20 -16.51
CA PHE A 38 -8.77 2.99 -15.14
C PHE A 38 -8.01 3.91 -14.18
N ASP A 39 -8.66 4.31 -13.10
CA ASP A 39 -8.16 5.32 -12.16
C ASP A 39 -7.45 4.70 -10.94
N LEU A 40 -7.64 3.42 -10.70
CA LEU A 40 -7.03 2.68 -9.59
C LEU A 40 -6.82 1.22 -9.98
N LEU A 41 -5.65 0.69 -9.68
CA LEU A 41 -5.40 -0.75 -9.69
C LEU A 41 -5.55 -1.30 -8.27
N ILE A 42 -6.38 -2.34 -8.10
CA ILE A 42 -6.37 -3.17 -6.90
C ILE A 42 -5.73 -4.49 -7.25
N LEU A 43 -4.61 -4.81 -6.60
CA LEU A 43 -3.80 -5.99 -6.85
C LEU A 43 -3.89 -6.97 -5.68
N ASP A 44 -4.40 -8.18 -5.93
CA ASP A 44 -4.23 -9.28 -4.98
C ASP A 44 -2.82 -9.85 -5.11
N SER A 45 -2.02 -9.74 -4.05
CA SER A 45 -0.62 -10.18 -4.05
C SER A 45 -0.44 -11.68 -3.79
N ASP A 46 -1.51 -12.44 -3.54
CA ASP A 46 -1.41 -13.88 -3.28
C ASP A 46 -0.74 -14.62 -4.45
N GLY A 47 0.36 -15.32 -4.14
CA GLY A 47 1.17 -16.04 -5.12
C GLY A 47 1.90 -15.16 -6.14
N ILE A 48 1.97 -13.84 -5.92
CA ILE A 48 2.71 -12.89 -6.77
C ILE A 48 4.07 -12.60 -6.12
N ARG A 49 5.12 -12.73 -6.90
CA ARG A 49 6.49 -12.41 -6.47
C ARG A 49 6.71 -10.89 -6.49
N SER A 50 7.59 -10.39 -5.61
CA SER A 50 7.89 -8.96 -5.50
C SER A 50 8.39 -8.36 -6.82
N ASP A 51 9.23 -9.08 -7.58
CA ASP A 51 9.69 -8.62 -8.90
C ASP A 51 8.54 -8.39 -9.90
N ARG A 52 7.44 -9.12 -9.75
CA ARG A 52 6.26 -8.93 -10.58
C ARG A 52 5.45 -7.72 -10.14
N ILE A 53 5.39 -7.44 -8.84
CA ILE A 53 4.76 -6.22 -8.31
C ILE A 53 5.51 -4.99 -8.84
N ASP A 54 6.84 -5.00 -8.83
CA ASP A 54 7.66 -3.92 -9.40
C ASP A 54 7.39 -3.70 -10.88
N GLN A 55 7.26 -4.78 -11.67
CA GLN A 55 6.91 -4.68 -13.09
C GLN A 55 5.52 -4.08 -13.32
N ILE A 56 4.54 -4.45 -12.47
CA ILE A 56 3.19 -3.88 -12.54
C ILE A 56 3.23 -2.41 -12.16
N ALA A 57 3.95 -2.03 -11.10
CA ALA A 57 4.10 -0.64 -10.70
C ALA A 57 4.72 0.20 -11.82
N LYS A 58 5.80 -0.27 -12.44
CA LYS A 58 6.41 0.41 -13.57
C LYS A 58 5.44 0.55 -14.76
N TRP A 59 4.65 -0.47 -15.04
CA TRP A 59 3.62 -0.41 -16.07
C TRP A 59 2.52 0.62 -15.76
N LEU A 60 2.21 0.86 -14.47
CA LEU A 60 1.28 1.91 -14.03
C LEU A 60 1.91 3.31 -14.18
N ASP A 61 3.19 3.46 -13.87
CA ASP A 61 3.92 4.72 -14.08
C ASP A 61 3.93 5.13 -15.56
N ASP A 62 4.20 4.18 -16.46
CA ASP A 62 4.16 4.40 -17.91
C ASP A 62 2.75 4.83 -18.42
N ARG A 63 1.71 4.63 -17.61
CA ARG A 63 0.31 5.02 -17.87
C ARG A 63 -0.13 6.31 -17.15
N GLY A 64 0.82 7.12 -16.72
CA GLY A 64 0.53 8.39 -16.06
C GLY A 64 0.47 8.31 -14.52
N GLY A 65 1.06 7.26 -13.93
CA GLY A 65 1.16 7.13 -12.48
C GLY A 65 -0.15 6.69 -11.82
N VAL A 66 -0.88 5.78 -12.46
CA VAL A 66 -2.12 5.24 -11.89
C VAL A 66 -1.84 4.60 -10.53
N PRO A 67 -2.55 4.99 -9.47
CA PRO A 67 -2.32 4.47 -8.12
C PRO A 67 -2.66 2.99 -7.99
N MET A 68 -2.00 2.33 -7.01
CA MET A 68 -2.15 0.90 -6.76
C MET A 68 -2.47 0.62 -5.29
N LEU A 69 -3.54 -0.15 -5.04
CA LEU A 69 -3.87 -0.69 -3.73
C LEU A 69 -3.57 -2.20 -3.73
N VAL A 70 -2.64 -2.63 -2.88
CA VAL A 70 -2.22 -4.03 -2.82
C VAL A 70 -2.94 -4.74 -1.67
N ILE A 71 -3.63 -5.85 -1.97
CA ILE A 71 -4.18 -6.73 -0.94
C ILE A 71 -3.08 -7.72 -0.55
N VAL A 72 -2.75 -7.76 0.74
CA VAL A 72 -1.61 -8.50 1.29
C VAL A 72 -2.05 -9.36 2.45
N ASP A 73 -1.79 -10.65 2.39
CA ASP A 73 -1.98 -11.54 3.53
C ASP A 73 -0.95 -11.26 4.64
N ASP A 74 -1.34 -11.44 5.89
CA ASP A 74 -0.51 -11.16 7.08
C ASP A 74 0.88 -11.81 7.02
N GLU A 75 0.96 -13.02 6.47
CA GLU A 75 2.22 -13.76 6.34
C GLU A 75 3.21 -13.09 5.36
N ALA A 76 2.69 -12.35 4.38
CA ALA A 76 3.49 -11.68 3.35
C ALA A 76 3.89 -10.25 3.74
N LEU A 77 3.25 -9.66 4.75
CA LEU A 77 3.48 -8.27 5.17
C LEU A 77 4.96 -7.97 5.51
N GLY A 78 5.65 -8.91 6.16
CA GLY A 78 7.05 -8.74 6.55
C GLY A 78 8.05 -8.76 5.40
N THR A 79 7.63 -9.18 4.21
CA THR A 79 8.51 -9.34 3.04
C THR A 79 8.06 -8.55 1.82
N LEU A 80 6.84 -8.02 1.84
CA LEU A 80 6.34 -7.19 0.75
C LEU A 80 7.10 -5.86 0.71
N ARG A 81 7.61 -5.53 -0.47
CA ARG A 81 8.15 -4.21 -0.77
C ARG A 81 7.19 -3.51 -1.72
N LEU A 82 6.73 -2.33 -1.33
CA LEU A 82 6.05 -1.44 -2.27
C LEU A 82 7.12 -0.65 -3.04
N PRO A 83 6.99 -0.54 -4.36
CA PRO A 83 7.93 0.24 -5.16
C PRO A 83 7.93 1.71 -4.74
N ASN A 84 9.11 2.28 -4.48
CA ASN A 84 9.26 3.68 -4.06
C ASN A 84 8.79 4.72 -5.08
N HIS A 85 8.65 4.32 -6.34
CA HIS A 85 8.21 5.18 -7.44
C HIS A 85 6.71 5.09 -7.71
N ALA A 86 6.00 4.15 -7.06
CA ALA A 86 4.59 3.95 -7.31
C ALA A 86 3.75 4.67 -6.24
N HIS A 87 2.67 5.33 -6.67
CA HIS A 87 1.63 5.80 -5.77
C HIS A 87 0.83 4.58 -5.29
N ALA A 88 1.24 3.98 -4.17
CA ALA A 88 0.72 2.70 -3.71
C ALA A 88 0.39 2.70 -2.22
N ASP A 89 -0.62 1.93 -1.85
CA ASP A 89 -0.99 1.61 -0.47
C ASP A 89 -1.34 0.11 -0.39
N PHE A 90 -1.55 -0.40 0.80
CA PHE A 90 -1.92 -1.80 1.01
C PHE A 90 -3.11 -1.95 1.95
N VAL A 91 -3.71 -3.12 1.88
CA VAL A 91 -4.82 -3.52 2.76
C VAL A 91 -4.77 -5.02 3.00
N CYS A 92 -5.13 -5.44 4.24
CA CYS A 92 -5.30 -6.86 4.53
C CYS A 92 -6.63 -7.39 3.98
N PRO A 93 -6.71 -8.69 3.63
CA PRO A 93 -7.96 -9.31 3.16
C PRO A 93 -9.13 -9.21 4.15
N THR A 94 -8.80 -9.04 5.43
CA THR A 94 -9.77 -8.89 6.54
C THR A 94 -10.24 -7.46 6.76
N ALA A 95 -9.74 -6.50 5.97
CA ALA A 95 -10.12 -5.10 6.09
C ALA A 95 -11.63 -4.89 5.92
N THR A 96 -12.15 -3.97 6.69
CA THR A 96 -13.57 -3.61 6.57
C THR A 96 -13.84 -2.86 5.26
N PRO A 97 -15.07 -2.92 4.73
CA PRO A 97 -15.45 -2.13 3.54
C PRO A 97 -15.16 -0.63 3.69
N ASN A 98 -15.30 -0.08 4.90
CA ASN A 98 -15.03 1.33 5.16
C ASN A 98 -13.52 1.65 5.11
N GLU A 99 -12.67 0.77 5.61
CA GLU A 99 -11.22 0.92 5.52
C GLU A 99 -10.77 0.88 4.05
N LEU A 100 -11.25 -0.11 3.32
CA LEU A 100 -10.95 -0.24 1.90
C LEU A 100 -11.37 1.02 1.12
N LYS A 101 -12.59 1.52 1.42
CA LYS A 101 -13.10 2.75 0.82
C LYS A 101 -12.21 3.94 1.13
N ALA A 102 -11.83 4.14 2.40
CA ALA A 102 -11.00 5.26 2.81
C ALA A 102 -9.62 5.24 2.12
N ARG A 103 -8.98 4.06 2.03
CA ARG A 103 -7.70 3.90 1.34
C ARG A 103 -7.80 4.14 -0.16
N ALA A 104 -8.83 3.58 -0.80
CA ALA A 104 -9.07 3.78 -2.23
C ALA A 104 -9.35 5.25 -2.55
N GLN A 105 -10.17 5.93 -1.77
CA GLN A 105 -10.47 7.35 -1.94
C GLN A 105 -9.23 8.22 -1.77
N ARG A 106 -8.37 7.91 -0.79
CA ARG A 106 -7.11 8.61 -0.60
C ARG A 106 -6.17 8.42 -1.80
N LEU A 107 -6.10 7.22 -2.37
CA LEU A 107 -5.30 6.95 -3.56
C LEU A 107 -5.87 7.59 -4.84
N MET A 108 -7.18 7.68 -4.96
CA MET A 108 -7.87 8.29 -6.12
C MET A 108 -8.13 9.78 -5.94
N GLY A 109 -7.92 10.30 -4.73
CA GLY A 109 -8.09 11.72 -4.42
C GLY A 109 -7.29 12.55 -5.40
N GLU A 110 -7.94 13.51 -6.03
CA GLU A 110 -7.31 14.57 -6.78
C GLU A 110 -6.11 15.06 -5.96
N GLU A 111 -4.95 15.15 -6.58
CA GLU A 111 -3.70 15.64 -6.02
C GLU A 111 -3.93 16.37 -4.67
N GLU A 112 -3.95 15.65 -3.56
CA GLU A 112 -3.59 16.30 -2.32
C GLU A 112 -2.19 16.80 -2.62
N THR A 113 -2.11 18.06 -2.96
CA THR A 113 -0.84 18.77 -3.02
C THR A 113 -0.12 18.38 -1.76
N VAL A 114 0.99 17.62 -1.90
CA VAL A 114 1.85 17.24 -0.77
C VAL A 114 2.02 18.51 0.03
N THR A 115 1.33 18.61 1.14
CA THR A 115 1.43 19.78 1.99
C THR A 115 2.72 19.63 2.78
N ALA A 116 3.28 20.74 3.26
CA ALA A 116 4.46 20.67 4.10
C ALA A 116 4.24 19.78 5.34
N ASP A 117 2.98 19.54 5.72
CA ASP A 117 2.57 18.69 6.84
C ASP A 117 2.66 17.18 6.51
N ASP A 118 2.67 16.81 5.22
CA ASP A 118 2.77 15.41 4.79
C ASP A 118 4.22 14.93 4.66
N VAL A 119 5.19 15.84 4.79
CA VAL A 119 6.61 15.55 4.71
C VAL A 119 7.27 15.75 6.07
N LEU A 120 7.77 14.67 6.64
CA LEU A 120 8.57 14.74 7.86
C LEU A 120 10.05 14.86 7.49
N ASN A 121 10.67 15.93 7.94
CA ASN A 121 12.10 16.16 7.78
C ASN A 121 12.80 15.98 9.14
N ILE A 122 13.73 15.02 9.21
CA ILE A 122 14.52 14.72 10.40
C ILE A 122 15.99 14.71 9.96
N ASP A 123 16.71 15.81 10.18
CA ASP A 123 18.06 16.04 9.69
C ASP A 123 18.14 15.87 8.15
N ASN A 124 18.79 14.81 7.68
CA ASN A 124 18.92 14.44 6.27
C ASN A 124 17.93 13.34 5.81
N LEU A 125 17.04 12.93 6.71
CA LEU A 125 15.98 11.94 6.41
C LEU A 125 14.69 12.67 6.07
N GLU A 126 14.13 12.40 4.91
CA GLU A 126 12.81 12.88 4.49
C GLU A 126 11.86 11.70 4.36
N ILE A 127 10.70 11.78 5.01
CA ILE A 127 9.64 10.76 4.97
C ILE A 127 8.40 11.42 4.42
N ASN A 128 7.97 11.02 3.24
CA ASN A 128 6.72 11.46 2.65
C ASN A 128 5.59 10.52 3.09
N LEU A 129 4.69 11.04 3.93
CA LEU A 129 3.58 10.27 4.49
C LEU A 129 2.46 10.04 3.46
N ALA A 130 2.36 10.89 2.45
CA ALA A 130 1.35 10.76 1.39
C ALA A 130 1.77 9.72 0.35
N THR A 131 3.07 9.70 -0.03
CA THR A 131 3.58 8.83 -1.10
C THR A 131 4.30 7.58 -0.60
N TYR A 132 4.52 7.46 0.73
CA TYR A 132 5.31 6.37 1.37
C TYR A 132 6.78 6.31 0.94
N GLN A 133 7.28 7.39 0.37
CA GLN A 133 8.67 7.49 -0.03
C GLN A 133 9.54 7.95 1.14
N VAL A 134 10.74 7.38 1.20
CA VAL A 134 11.75 7.76 2.17
C VAL A 134 13.04 8.05 1.43
N THR A 135 13.66 9.20 1.73
CA THR A 135 14.98 9.54 1.21
C THR A 135 15.93 9.86 2.35
N LEU A 136 17.19 9.50 2.18
CA LEU A 136 18.29 9.86 3.07
C LEU A 136 19.37 10.53 2.23
N ASP A 137 19.79 11.74 2.60
CA ASP A 137 20.72 12.54 1.78
C ASP A 137 20.26 12.76 0.33
N ASN A 138 18.93 12.87 0.11
CA ASN A 138 18.29 12.95 -1.21
C ASN A 138 18.36 11.67 -2.06
N GLU A 139 18.85 10.55 -1.49
CA GLU A 139 18.85 9.25 -2.16
C GLU A 139 17.67 8.40 -1.64
N PRO A 140 16.87 7.78 -2.52
CA PRO A 140 15.74 6.97 -2.10
C PRO A 140 16.18 5.72 -1.35
N ILE A 141 15.45 5.38 -0.29
CA ILE A 141 15.67 4.16 0.50
C ILE A 141 14.53 3.18 0.22
N ASP A 142 14.90 1.95 -0.16
CA ASP A 142 13.97 0.84 -0.28
C ASP A 142 13.67 0.23 1.09
N LEU A 143 12.46 0.43 1.56
CA LEU A 143 11.96 -0.17 2.79
C LEU A 143 10.86 -1.18 2.48
N THR A 144 10.82 -2.26 3.26
CA THR A 144 9.60 -3.08 3.33
C THR A 144 8.49 -2.23 3.96
N LEU A 145 7.27 -2.62 3.69
CA LEU A 145 6.10 -1.96 4.26
C LEU A 145 6.16 -1.85 5.79
N MET A 146 6.62 -2.91 6.47
CA MET A 146 6.72 -2.92 7.93
C MET A 146 7.84 -2.01 8.44
N GLU A 147 8.95 -1.95 7.73
CA GLU A 147 10.05 -1.01 8.03
C GLU A 147 9.57 0.44 7.87
N TYR A 148 8.88 0.75 6.79
CA TYR A 148 8.26 2.06 6.58
C TYR A 148 7.26 2.40 7.69
N SER A 149 6.33 1.48 8.00
CA SER A 149 5.30 1.70 9.03
C SER A 149 5.92 1.94 10.40
N LEU A 150 6.97 1.21 10.75
CA LEU A 150 7.70 1.43 11.99
C LEU A 150 8.41 2.77 11.99
N LEU A 151 9.11 3.10 10.91
CA LEU A 151 9.84 4.36 10.75
C LEU A 151 8.90 5.56 10.85
N SER A 152 7.82 5.56 10.08
CA SER A 152 6.83 6.65 10.07
C SER A 152 6.14 6.80 11.42
N PHE A 153 5.79 5.69 12.10
CA PHE A 153 5.22 5.73 13.44
C PHE A 153 6.18 6.38 14.44
N LEU A 154 7.46 6.02 14.44
CA LEU A 154 8.44 6.60 15.34
C LEU A 154 8.73 8.07 15.01
N ALA A 155 8.81 8.40 13.73
CA ALA A 155 9.07 9.76 13.25
C ALA A 155 7.93 10.75 13.59
N THR A 156 6.69 10.29 13.53
CA THR A 156 5.51 11.10 13.93
C THR A 156 5.34 11.25 15.44
N HIS A 157 6.11 10.49 16.24
CA HIS A 157 6.04 10.54 17.71
C HIS A 157 7.42 10.76 18.34
N PRO A 158 8.10 11.85 18.03
CA PRO A 158 9.47 12.11 18.51
C PRO A 158 9.51 12.21 20.04
N ASN A 159 10.68 11.90 20.62
CA ASN A 159 10.96 11.99 22.05
C ASN A 159 10.09 11.05 22.93
N ARG A 160 9.56 9.99 22.37
CA ARG A 160 8.82 8.94 23.10
C ARG A 160 9.50 7.60 22.98
N ALA A 161 9.63 6.88 24.11
CA ALA A 161 10.02 5.48 24.12
C ALA A 161 8.76 4.59 24.12
N TYR A 162 8.77 3.57 23.30
CA TYR A 162 7.69 2.59 23.19
C TYR A 162 8.21 1.21 23.53
N SER A 163 7.43 0.42 24.30
CA SER A 163 7.77 -0.98 24.48
C SER A 163 7.54 -1.76 23.19
N ARG A 164 8.17 -2.94 23.10
CA ARG A 164 8.02 -3.83 21.96
C ARG A 164 6.54 -4.19 21.73
N GLU A 165 5.79 -4.45 22.80
CA GLU A 165 4.37 -4.81 22.75
C GLU A 165 3.53 -3.68 22.14
N VAL A 166 3.82 -2.43 22.56
CA VAL A 166 3.14 -1.25 22.01
C VAL A 166 3.45 -1.08 20.52
N LEU A 167 4.71 -1.26 20.11
CA LEU A 167 5.08 -1.18 18.70
C LEU A 167 4.40 -2.27 17.89
N LEU A 168 4.41 -3.51 18.36
CA LEU A 168 3.72 -4.62 17.70
C LEU A 168 2.23 -4.34 17.52
N HIS A 169 1.57 -3.84 18.54
CA HIS A 169 0.14 -3.54 18.48
C HIS A 169 -0.17 -2.34 17.55
N ARG A 170 0.64 -1.27 17.61
CA ARG A 170 0.37 -0.02 16.87
C ARG A 170 0.79 -0.08 15.39
N VAL A 171 1.88 -0.78 15.10
CA VAL A 171 2.45 -0.84 13.74
C VAL A 171 1.95 -2.07 12.99
N TRP A 172 1.78 -3.21 13.68
CA TRP A 172 1.39 -4.49 13.08
C TRP A 172 -0.06 -4.90 13.35
N GLY A 173 -0.76 -4.24 14.28
CA GLY A 173 -2.17 -4.53 14.56
C GLY A 173 -2.44 -5.86 15.26
N PHE A 174 -1.39 -6.55 15.75
CA PHE A 174 -1.53 -7.85 16.40
C PHE A 174 -1.70 -7.74 17.91
N GLU A 175 -2.68 -8.45 18.45
CA GLU A 175 -2.56 -8.98 19.80
C GLU A 175 -1.50 -10.08 19.78
N TYR A 176 -0.25 -9.71 20.04
CA TYR A 176 0.83 -10.66 20.20
C TYR A 176 0.54 -11.51 21.44
N CYS A 177 -0.08 -12.66 21.28
CA CYS A 177 -0.08 -13.72 22.28
C CYS A 177 1.35 -14.23 22.40
N GLY A 178 2.08 -13.71 23.38
CA GLY A 178 3.48 -14.03 23.63
C GLY A 178 3.70 -15.52 23.70
N GLY A 179 4.44 -16.05 22.72
CA GLY A 179 5.14 -17.31 22.88
C GLY A 179 6.46 -17.04 23.61
N THR A 180 6.66 -17.73 24.70
CA THR A 180 7.91 -17.82 25.47
C THR A 180 9.03 -18.36 24.61
#